data_13df8def5de931dadca319f98f699049
#
_entry.id   13df8def5de931dadca319f98f699049
#
_cell.length_a   1.000
_cell.length_b   1.000
_cell.length_c   1.000
_cell.angle_alpha   90.00
_cell.angle_beta   90.00
_cell.angle_gamma   90.00
#
_symmetry.space_group_name_H-M   'P 1'
#
loop_
_entity.id
_entity.type
_entity.pdbx_description
1 polymer ?
#
loop_
_entity_poly.entity_id
_entity_poly.type
_entity_poly.pdbx_seq_one_letter_code
_entity_poly.pdbx_strand_id
1 'polypeptide(L)' 'MTCSVHDAWVLGGKTEQGFFQIVEALAQLSSQKRGLTLPDNETVGREFGDYIKTQAKADHDQLLYAIVDRAVRKYGKPS' A
#
# COMPACT_ATOMS: atom_id res chain seq x y z
N MET A 1 12.28 0.09 7.53
CA MET A 1 11.92 0.94 6.39
C MET A 1 11.33 2.25 6.89
N THR A 2 11.92 3.37 6.49
CA THR A 2 11.59 4.69 7.04
C THR A 2 10.89 5.60 6.03
N CYS A 3 10.36 5.04 4.94
CA CYS A 3 9.72 5.80 3.89
C CYS A 3 8.33 6.26 4.33
N SER A 4 8.13 7.58 4.42
CA SER A 4 6.82 8.15 4.68
C SER A 4 6.01 8.22 3.39
N VAL A 5 4.71 8.55 3.52
CA VAL A 5 3.84 8.76 2.35
C VAL A 5 4.43 9.85 1.44
N HIS A 6 4.89 10.96 2.04
CA HIS A 6 5.49 12.05 1.28
C HIS A 6 6.75 11.60 0.54
N ASP A 7 7.63 10.85 1.20
CA ASP A 7 8.85 10.33 0.59
C ASP A 7 8.53 9.41 -0.59
N ALA A 8 7.54 8.55 -0.44
CA ALA A 8 7.11 7.66 -1.51
C ALA A 8 6.58 8.42 -2.71
N TRP A 9 5.83 9.49 -2.47
CA TRP A 9 5.33 10.35 -3.54
C TRP A 9 6.45 10.96 -4.34
N VAL A 10 7.47 11.50 -3.66
CA VAL A 10 8.63 12.11 -4.31
C VAL A 10 9.44 11.05 -5.07
N LEU A 11 9.70 9.90 -4.45
CA LEU A 11 10.44 8.80 -5.08
C LEU A 11 9.75 8.27 -6.33
N GLY A 12 8.41 8.27 -6.35
CA GLY A 12 7.61 7.85 -7.48
C GLY A 12 7.50 8.90 -8.59
N GLY A 13 8.23 10.00 -8.51
CA GLY A 13 8.20 11.05 -9.52
C GLY A 13 7.01 11.98 -9.41
N LYS A 14 6.38 12.04 -8.25
CA LYS A 14 5.22 12.90 -7.96
C LYS A 14 4.02 12.56 -8.83
N THR A 15 3.85 11.29 -9.18
CA THR A 15 2.69 10.79 -9.93
C THR A 15 2.00 9.68 -9.17
N GLU A 16 0.69 9.52 -9.39
CA GLU A 16 -0.06 8.41 -8.80
C GLU A 16 0.48 7.06 -9.24
N GLN A 17 0.82 6.95 -10.51
CA GLN A 17 1.35 5.69 -11.05
C GLN A 17 2.64 5.28 -10.35
N GLY A 18 3.59 6.20 -10.22
CA GLY A 18 4.84 5.91 -9.51
C GLY A 18 4.63 5.60 -8.05
N PHE A 19 3.71 6.31 -7.39
CA PHE A 19 3.35 6.06 -6.01
C PHE A 19 2.79 4.65 -5.83
N PHE A 20 1.86 4.24 -6.69
CA PHE A 20 1.26 2.91 -6.60
C PHE A 20 2.21 1.77 -6.96
N GLN A 21 3.23 2.02 -7.77
CA GLN A 21 4.28 1.03 -8.00
C GLN A 21 5.02 0.72 -6.71
N ILE A 22 5.31 1.74 -5.90
CA ILE A 22 5.94 1.56 -4.59
C ILE A 22 4.98 0.83 -3.65
N VAL A 23 3.71 1.19 -3.67
CA VAL A 23 2.67 0.53 -2.86
C VAL A 23 2.60 -0.97 -3.18
N GLU A 24 2.63 -1.33 -4.46
CA GLU A 24 2.61 -2.74 -4.86
C GLU A 24 3.82 -3.51 -4.32
N ALA A 25 5.00 -2.93 -4.41
CA ALA A 25 6.21 -3.58 -3.90
C ALA A 25 6.11 -3.82 -2.40
N LEU A 26 5.63 -2.82 -1.65
CA LEU A 26 5.45 -2.96 -0.21
C LEU A 26 4.34 -3.96 0.13
N ALA A 27 3.27 -3.99 -0.66
CA ALA A 27 2.18 -4.95 -0.47
C ALA A 27 2.66 -6.38 -0.65
N GLN A 28 3.48 -6.65 -1.67
CA GLN A 28 4.06 -7.97 -1.88
C GLN A 28 4.94 -8.37 -0.70
N LEU A 29 5.77 -7.46 -0.23
CA LEU A 29 6.65 -7.73 0.90
C LEU A 29 5.85 -8.05 2.17
N SER A 30 4.83 -7.25 2.46
CA SER A 30 3.98 -7.44 3.63
C SER A 30 3.21 -8.75 3.55
N SER A 31 2.63 -9.07 2.39
CA SER A 31 1.87 -10.30 2.20
C SER A 31 2.74 -11.54 2.37
N GLN A 32 3.97 -11.51 1.85
CA GLN A 32 4.91 -12.62 2.01
C GLN A 32 5.28 -12.84 3.48
N LYS A 33 5.53 -11.76 4.21
CA LYS A 33 5.90 -11.86 5.62
C LYS A 33 4.78 -12.41 6.48
N ARG A 34 3.53 -12.16 6.11
CA ARG A 34 2.36 -12.58 6.89
C ARG A 34 1.71 -13.86 6.39
N GLY A 35 2.18 -14.41 5.28
CA GLY A 35 1.57 -15.58 4.66
C GLY A 35 0.17 -15.28 4.13
N LEU A 36 -0.06 -14.04 3.71
CA LEU A 36 -1.33 -13.61 3.14
C LEU A 36 -1.22 -13.48 1.63
N THR A 37 -2.33 -13.64 0.93
CA THR A 37 -2.42 -13.43 -0.51
C THR A 37 -3.54 -12.43 -0.79
N LEU A 38 -3.24 -11.41 -1.57
CA LEU A 38 -4.26 -10.47 -2.01
C LEU A 38 -5.07 -11.12 -3.12
N PRO A 39 -6.42 -11.11 -3.02
CA PRO A 39 -7.25 -11.66 -4.08
C PRO A 39 -7.00 -10.94 -5.41
N ASP A 40 -6.90 -11.72 -6.49
CA ASP A 40 -6.78 -11.17 -7.83
C ASP A 40 -8.17 -10.77 -8.33
N ASN A 41 -8.68 -9.67 -7.79
CA ASN A 41 -10.03 -9.19 -8.02
C ASN A 41 -9.96 -7.67 -8.22
N GLU A 42 -10.51 -7.19 -9.32
CA GLU A 42 -10.48 -5.78 -9.66
C GLU A 42 -11.15 -4.90 -8.59
N THR A 43 -12.25 -5.37 -8.02
CA THR A 43 -12.95 -4.65 -6.95
C THR A 43 -12.09 -4.52 -5.71
N VAL A 44 -11.43 -5.61 -5.29
CA VAL A 44 -10.53 -5.59 -4.13
C VAL A 44 -9.33 -4.69 -4.39
N GLY A 45 -8.77 -4.74 -5.59
CA GLY A 45 -7.65 -3.87 -5.96
C GLY A 45 -8.03 -2.39 -5.88
N ARG A 46 -9.23 -2.05 -6.33
CA ARG A 46 -9.74 -0.68 -6.26
C ARG A 46 -9.94 -0.24 -4.81
N GLU A 47 -10.56 -1.08 -3.99
CA GLU A 47 -10.79 -0.78 -2.58
C GLU A 47 -9.46 -0.63 -1.83
N PHE A 48 -8.51 -1.49 -2.12
CA PHE A 48 -7.16 -1.43 -1.55
C PHE A 48 -6.49 -0.09 -1.88
N GLY A 49 -6.53 0.32 -3.15
CA GLY A 49 -5.98 1.59 -3.58
C GLY A 49 -6.67 2.78 -2.94
N ASP A 50 -7.99 2.75 -2.85
CA ASP A 50 -8.78 3.82 -2.22
C ASP A 50 -8.47 3.93 -0.73
N TYR A 51 -8.34 2.79 -0.05
CA TYR A 51 -7.95 2.78 1.36
C TYR A 51 -6.61 3.46 1.57
N ILE A 52 -5.62 3.12 0.75
CA ILE A 52 -4.29 3.71 0.86
C ILE A 52 -4.33 5.21 0.58
N LYS A 53 -5.06 5.63 -0.46
CA LYS A 53 -5.23 7.06 -0.75
C LYS A 53 -5.84 7.82 0.41
N THR A 54 -6.89 7.27 1.00
CA THR A 54 -7.60 7.90 2.11
C THR A 54 -6.69 8.07 3.32
N GLN A 55 -5.95 7.03 3.68
CA GLN A 55 -5.03 7.09 4.80
C GLN A 55 -3.85 8.03 4.52
N ALA A 56 -3.34 8.03 3.29
CA ALA A 56 -2.26 8.90 2.89
C ALA A 56 -2.65 10.38 2.96
N LYS A 57 -3.88 10.71 2.56
CA LYS A 57 -4.38 12.08 2.63
C LYS A 57 -4.61 12.53 4.07
N ALA A 58 -4.97 11.60 4.95
CA ALA A 58 -5.21 11.91 6.35
C ALA A 58 -3.92 12.27 7.08
N ASP A 59 -2.79 11.64 6.73
CA ASP A 59 -1.51 11.89 7.38
C ASP A 59 -0.35 11.57 6.43
N HIS A 60 0.26 12.60 5.87
CA HIS A 60 1.38 12.46 4.93
C HIS A 60 2.68 12.06 5.62
N ASP A 61 2.77 12.21 6.94
CA ASP A 61 3.98 11.87 7.70
C ASP A 61 3.98 10.42 8.16
N GLN A 62 2.87 9.69 7.97
CA GLN A 62 2.81 8.26 8.27
C GLN A 62 3.78 7.47 7.41
N LEU A 63 4.32 6.40 7.97
CA LEU A 63 5.11 5.46 7.19
C LEU A 63 4.19 4.73 6.21
N LEU A 64 4.55 4.77 4.94
CA LEU A 64 3.76 4.13 3.90
C LEU A 64 3.62 2.63 4.15
N TYR A 65 4.68 1.97 4.61
CA TYR A 65 4.65 0.54 4.92
C TYR A 65 3.57 0.22 5.97
N ALA A 66 3.40 1.07 6.98
CA ALA A 66 2.39 0.86 8.01
C ALA A 66 0.97 0.88 7.42
N ILE A 67 0.72 1.79 6.49
CA ILE A 67 -0.58 1.88 5.80
C ILE A 67 -0.80 0.66 4.92
N VAL A 68 0.21 0.28 4.14
CA VAL A 68 0.13 -0.88 3.24
C VAL A 68 -0.06 -2.16 4.04
N ASP A 69 0.66 -2.31 5.15
CA ASP A 69 0.53 -3.49 6.01
C ASP A 69 -0.88 -3.63 6.58
N ARG A 70 -1.50 -2.52 7.01
CA ARG A 70 -2.89 -2.53 7.46
C ARG A 70 -3.83 -2.94 6.34
N ALA A 71 -3.62 -2.43 5.13
CA ALA A 71 -4.44 -2.76 3.99
C ALA A 71 -4.31 -4.23 3.62
N VAL A 72 -3.11 -4.77 3.65
CA VAL A 72 -2.87 -6.20 3.39
C VAL A 72 -3.60 -7.06 4.41
N ARG A 73 -3.56 -6.68 5.70
CA ARG A 73 -4.28 -7.42 6.74
C ARG A 73 -5.79 -7.34 6.57
N LYS A 74 -6.30 -6.21 6.06
CA LYS A 74 -7.73 -6.01 5.87
C LYS A 74 -8.26 -6.78 4.66
N TYR A 75 -7.54 -6.76 3.55
CA TYR A 75 -8.00 -7.32 2.29
C TYR A 75 -7.35 -8.65 1.93
N GLY A 76 -6.22 -8.99 2.55
CA GLY A 76 -5.53 -10.24 2.28
C GLY A 76 -6.23 -11.43 2.91
N LYS A 77 -6.05 -12.60 2.29
CA LYS A 77 -6.58 -13.88 2.79
C LYS A 77 -5.42 -14.82 3.05
N PRO A 78 -5.54 -15.73 4.04
CA PRO A 78 -4.51 -16.74 4.26
C PRO A 78 -4.26 -17.55 2.99
N SER A 79 -3.01 -17.70 2.66
CA SER A 79 -2.60 -18.47 1.49
C SER A 79 -2.42 -19.94 1.81
#